data_7b2b7fd67bbba8ea501f241bb74dce4e
#
_entry.id   7b2b7fd67bbba8ea501f241bb74dce4e
#
_cell.length_a   1.000
_cell.length_b   1.000
_cell.length_c   1.000
_cell.angle_alpha   90.00
_cell.angle_beta   90.00
_cell.angle_gamma   90.00
#
_symmetry.space_group_name_H-M   'P 1'
#
loop_
_entity.id
_entity.type
_entity.pdbx_description
1 polymer ?
#
loop_
_entity_poly.entity_id
_entity_poly.type
_entity_poly.pdbx_seq_one_letter_code
_entity_poly.pdbx_strand_id
1 'polypeptide(L)'
;LVTSDLTGKATTTDPVEVTTDPNTKVELLDKDGNVIGSGTTDNTGHVMITPTKPIPEGNVTAKAYDNAEHPNSSTSQPKKATDTTPPTAPVVTSDLTGKATTTDPVEVTTDPNTKVELLDKDGNVIGSGTTDNTGHVTITPTKPIPEGNVSAKAYDNAEVPNVATSQPKKATDTTPPTTPTLDTDLDGKAGTQTPITVTTDPNTHVDLLDKDGNIIGSGTTDDTGHVTITPTKPIPEGNVTAKATDDAEHPNSSTSQPKKATDTTPPTAPVVTSDLTGKATTT
;
A
#
# COMPACT_ATOMS: atom_id res chain seq x y z
N LEU A 1 -10.50 -9.49 -48.84
CA LEU A 1 -11.06 -9.28 -47.50
C LEU A 1 -10.16 -9.91 -46.45
N VAL A 2 -9.85 -9.21 -45.35
CA VAL A 2 -9.24 -9.82 -44.16
C VAL A 2 -10.36 -10.58 -43.41
N THR A 3 -10.26 -11.90 -43.34
CA THR A 3 -11.30 -12.75 -42.73
C THR A 3 -11.01 -13.09 -41.28
N SER A 4 -9.72 -13.15 -40.88
CA SER A 4 -9.33 -13.37 -39.47
C SER A 4 -9.96 -12.35 -38.56
N ASP A 5 -10.35 -12.77 -37.34
CA ASP A 5 -10.51 -11.87 -36.23
C ASP A 5 -9.09 -11.41 -35.75
N LEU A 6 -8.90 -10.12 -35.62
CA LEU A 6 -7.63 -9.52 -35.20
C LEU A 6 -7.63 -9.06 -33.74
N THR A 7 -8.70 -9.37 -32.99
CA THR A 7 -8.73 -9.15 -31.55
C THR A 7 -7.63 -9.98 -30.86
N GLY A 8 -6.76 -9.34 -30.11
CA GLY A 8 -5.63 -9.99 -29.45
C GLY A 8 -4.47 -10.38 -30.38
N LYS A 9 -4.49 -9.97 -31.65
CA LYS A 9 -3.38 -10.26 -32.58
C LYS A 9 -2.37 -9.12 -32.72
N ALA A 10 -2.66 -7.95 -32.21
CA ALA A 10 -1.61 -6.93 -32.09
C ALA A 10 -0.47 -7.46 -31.22
N THR A 11 0.75 -6.97 -31.48
CA THR A 11 2.01 -7.40 -30.85
C THR A 11 2.43 -8.85 -31.15
N THR A 12 1.65 -9.61 -31.95
CA THR A 12 1.97 -10.99 -32.34
C THR A 12 2.36 -11.08 -33.83
N THR A 13 2.90 -12.24 -34.25
CA THR A 13 3.10 -12.64 -35.63
C THR A 13 2.11 -13.74 -36.05
N ASP A 14 0.97 -13.84 -35.39
CA ASP A 14 -0.03 -14.82 -35.72
C ASP A 14 -0.51 -14.71 -37.17
N PRO A 15 -0.72 -15.83 -37.88
CA PRO A 15 -1.19 -15.80 -39.25
C PRO A 15 -2.52 -15.09 -39.40
N VAL A 16 -2.63 -14.32 -40.49
CA VAL A 16 -3.84 -13.59 -40.89
C VAL A 16 -4.38 -14.18 -42.18
N GLU A 17 -5.63 -14.61 -42.15
CA GLU A 17 -6.32 -15.11 -43.31
C GLU A 17 -6.87 -13.98 -44.17
N VAL A 18 -6.61 -14.05 -45.46
CA VAL A 18 -7.13 -13.14 -46.47
C VAL A 18 -7.77 -13.89 -47.60
N THR A 19 -8.89 -13.39 -48.10
CA THR A 19 -9.57 -13.91 -49.27
C THR A 19 -9.69 -12.85 -50.37
N THR A 20 -9.41 -13.25 -51.60
CA THR A 20 -9.61 -12.48 -52.83
C THR A 20 -9.68 -13.40 -54.03
N ASP A 21 -9.37 -12.95 -55.23
CA ASP A 21 -9.38 -13.81 -56.44
C ASP A 21 -8.29 -14.89 -56.32
N PRO A 22 -8.49 -16.05 -56.99
CA PRO A 22 -7.50 -17.13 -57.02
C PRO A 22 -6.16 -16.67 -57.63
N ASN A 23 -5.04 -17.27 -57.15
CA ASN A 23 -3.69 -17.04 -57.64
C ASN A 23 -3.25 -15.57 -57.66
N THR A 24 -3.76 -14.79 -56.73
CA THR A 24 -3.55 -13.33 -56.64
C THR A 24 -2.51 -13.01 -55.58
N LYS A 25 -1.53 -12.14 -55.92
CA LYS A 25 -0.55 -11.60 -54.93
C LYS A 25 -1.27 -10.69 -53.94
N VAL A 26 -1.03 -10.89 -52.65
CA VAL A 26 -1.60 -10.10 -51.56
C VAL A 26 -0.48 -9.59 -50.63
N GLU A 27 -0.57 -8.35 -50.27
CA GLU A 27 0.24 -7.72 -49.20
C GLU A 27 -0.65 -7.34 -48.04
N LEU A 28 -0.21 -7.65 -46.84
CA LEU A 28 -0.84 -7.20 -45.58
C LEU A 28 -0.17 -5.92 -45.14
N LEU A 29 -0.96 -4.87 -44.89
CA LEU A 29 -0.48 -3.52 -44.55
C LEU A 29 -0.93 -3.15 -43.13
N ASP A 30 -0.04 -2.49 -42.39
CA ASP A 30 -0.37 -1.87 -41.11
C ASP A 30 -1.13 -0.56 -41.27
N LYS A 31 -1.46 0.10 -40.16
CA LYS A 31 -2.18 1.39 -40.14
C LYS A 31 -1.43 2.53 -40.83
N ASP A 32 -0.11 2.41 -40.96
CA ASP A 32 0.76 3.45 -41.58
C ASP A 32 1.06 3.11 -43.06
N GLY A 33 0.49 2.01 -43.59
CA GLY A 33 0.65 1.54 -44.92
C GLY A 33 1.94 0.76 -45.19
N ASN A 34 2.66 0.35 -44.16
CA ASN A 34 3.84 -0.50 -44.31
C ASN A 34 3.43 -1.94 -44.55
N VAL A 35 4.16 -2.64 -45.41
CA VAL A 35 3.95 -4.08 -45.63
C VAL A 35 4.47 -4.84 -44.43
N ILE A 36 3.58 -5.61 -43.78
CA ILE A 36 3.88 -6.48 -42.64
C ILE A 36 3.92 -7.94 -43.00
N GLY A 37 3.46 -8.30 -44.19
CA GLY A 37 3.50 -9.66 -44.71
C GLY A 37 2.96 -9.76 -46.13
N SER A 38 3.24 -10.84 -46.83
CA SER A 38 2.72 -11.07 -48.17
C SER A 38 2.53 -12.55 -48.44
N GLY A 39 1.67 -12.86 -49.42
CA GLY A 39 1.39 -14.21 -49.87
C GLY A 39 0.67 -14.23 -51.19
N THR A 40 0.37 -15.40 -51.70
CA THR A 40 -0.43 -15.60 -52.92
C THR A 40 -1.60 -16.52 -52.57
N THR A 41 -2.79 -16.13 -52.97
CA THR A 41 -3.98 -16.96 -52.78
C THR A 41 -3.91 -18.28 -53.57
N ASP A 42 -4.49 -19.30 -52.99
CA ASP A 42 -4.66 -20.61 -53.65
C ASP A 42 -5.76 -20.58 -54.74
N ASN A 43 -6.06 -21.73 -55.31
CA ASN A 43 -7.09 -21.89 -56.34
C ASN A 43 -8.52 -21.57 -55.88
N THR A 44 -8.72 -21.44 -54.55
CA THR A 44 -10.01 -21.09 -53.96
C THR A 44 -10.06 -19.63 -53.50
N GLY A 45 -8.97 -18.88 -53.70
CA GLY A 45 -8.86 -17.47 -53.34
C GLY A 45 -8.50 -17.21 -51.89
N HIS A 46 -7.94 -18.21 -51.19
CA HIS A 46 -7.51 -18.10 -49.77
C HIS A 46 -5.99 -18.03 -49.62
N VAL A 47 -5.52 -17.27 -48.65
CA VAL A 47 -4.11 -17.23 -48.23
C VAL A 47 -4.00 -16.99 -46.75
N MET A 48 -3.10 -17.74 -46.08
CA MET A 48 -2.68 -17.44 -44.71
C MET A 48 -1.34 -16.70 -44.78
N ILE A 49 -1.32 -15.44 -44.32
CA ILE A 49 -0.12 -14.60 -44.31
C ILE A 49 0.41 -14.54 -42.89
N THR A 50 1.63 -15.07 -42.68
CA THR A 50 2.36 -14.89 -41.45
C THR A 50 3.10 -13.55 -41.50
N PRO A 51 2.81 -12.59 -40.61
CA PRO A 51 3.52 -11.33 -40.58
C PRO A 51 5.02 -11.53 -40.29
N THR A 52 5.88 -10.76 -40.93
CA THR A 52 7.34 -10.80 -40.76
C THR A 52 7.82 -10.00 -39.53
N LYS A 53 6.92 -9.20 -38.95
CA LYS A 53 7.10 -8.41 -37.73
C LYS A 53 5.76 -8.47 -36.94
N PRO A 54 5.79 -8.24 -35.62
CA PRO A 54 4.58 -8.13 -34.84
C PRO A 54 3.60 -7.12 -35.45
N ILE A 55 2.32 -7.50 -35.53
CA ILE A 55 1.26 -6.65 -36.06
C ILE A 55 1.13 -5.43 -35.13
N PRO A 56 1.30 -4.19 -35.62
CA PRO A 56 1.06 -3.01 -34.77
C PRO A 56 -0.42 -2.91 -34.40
N GLU A 57 -0.70 -2.35 -33.25
CA GLU A 57 -2.07 -2.04 -32.85
C GLU A 57 -2.68 -1.00 -33.81
N GLY A 58 -3.93 -1.22 -34.19
CA GLY A 58 -4.66 -0.37 -35.11
C GLY A 58 -5.16 -1.08 -36.35
N ASN A 59 -5.48 -0.33 -37.41
CA ASN A 59 -6.08 -0.86 -38.62
C ASN A 59 -5.09 -1.66 -39.46
N VAL A 60 -5.49 -2.84 -39.88
CA VAL A 60 -4.79 -3.71 -40.83
C VAL A 60 -5.63 -3.81 -42.10
N THR A 61 -5.01 -3.71 -43.25
CA THR A 61 -5.67 -3.87 -44.57
C THR A 61 -4.91 -4.90 -45.41
N ALA A 62 -5.60 -5.50 -46.36
CA ALA A 62 -5.00 -6.36 -47.37
C ALA A 62 -5.06 -5.67 -48.73
N LYS A 63 -3.95 -5.61 -49.45
CA LYS A 63 -3.86 -5.06 -50.82
C LYS A 63 -3.56 -6.19 -51.79
N ALA A 64 -4.46 -6.40 -52.72
CA ALA A 64 -4.34 -7.40 -53.78
C ALA A 64 -3.90 -6.77 -55.10
N TYR A 65 -3.12 -7.53 -55.86
CA TYR A 65 -2.58 -7.09 -57.16
C TYR A 65 -2.92 -8.10 -58.24
N ASP A 66 -3.39 -7.62 -59.40
CA ASP A 66 -3.54 -8.47 -60.58
C ASP A 66 -2.20 -8.84 -61.20
N ASN A 67 -2.22 -9.73 -62.21
CA ASN A 67 -1.02 -10.21 -62.89
C ASN A 67 -0.75 -9.42 -64.17
N ALA A 68 -1.25 -8.19 -64.35
CA ALA A 68 -1.01 -7.34 -65.50
C ALA A 68 0.46 -6.90 -65.55
N GLU A 69 0.95 -6.55 -66.72
CA GLU A 69 2.29 -5.97 -66.93
C GLU A 69 2.47 -4.73 -66.07
N HIS A 70 1.42 -3.92 -65.91
CA HIS A 70 1.28 -2.85 -64.94
C HIS A 70 0.20 -3.21 -63.93
N PRO A 71 0.54 -3.82 -62.77
CA PRO A 71 -0.42 -4.33 -61.85
C PRO A 71 -1.41 -3.31 -61.30
N ASN A 72 -2.72 -3.59 -61.47
CA ASN A 72 -3.75 -2.85 -60.75
C ASN A 72 -3.88 -3.41 -59.34
N SER A 73 -4.34 -2.59 -58.41
CA SER A 73 -4.49 -3.03 -57.02
C SER A 73 -5.85 -2.61 -56.44
N SER A 74 -6.32 -3.42 -55.51
CA SER A 74 -7.48 -3.11 -54.66
C SER A 74 -7.13 -3.33 -53.22
N THR A 75 -7.71 -2.53 -52.33
CA THR A 75 -7.44 -2.60 -50.87
C THR A 75 -8.75 -2.97 -50.11
N SER A 76 -8.65 -3.84 -49.19
CA SER A 76 -9.77 -4.23 -48.33
C SER A 76 -10.26 -3.12 -47.42
N GLN A 77 -11.46 -3.27 -46.87
CA GLN A 77 -11.83 -2.51 -45.65
C GLN A 77 -10.85 -2.81 -44.54
N PRO A 78 -10.53 -1.81 -43.67
CA PRO A 78 -9.67 -2.02 -42.54
C PRO A 78 -10.29 -2.91 -41.50
N LYS A 79 -9.46 -3.71 -40.83
CA LYS A 79 -9.84 -4.53 -39.69
C LYS A 79 -8.90 -4.19 -38.52
N LYS A 80 -9.45 -3.87 -37.36
CA LYS A 80 -8.66 -3.41 -36.21
C LYS A 80 -7.99 -4.58 -35.51
N ALA A 81 -6.66 -4.51 -35.37
CA ALA A 81 -5.89 -5.36 -34.49
C ALA A 81 -5.78 -4.68 -33.11
N THR A 82 -6.07 -5.45 -32.08
CA THR A 82 -5.98 -4.98 -30.69
C THR A 82 -5.02 -5.85 -29.89
N ASP A 83 -4.37 -5.27 -28.90
CA ASP A 83 -3.64 -6.02 -27.88
C ASP A 83 -4.59 -6.35 -26.72
N THR A 84 -4.59 -7.60 -26.30
CA THR A 84 -5.36 -8.10 -25.16
C THR A 84 -4.45 -8.86 -24.16
N THR A 85 -3.13 -8.79 -24.36
CA THR A 85 -2.15 -9.51 -23.55
C THR A 85 -1.75 -8.63 -22.36
N PRO A 86 -2.10 -9.00 -21.13
CA PRO A 86 -1.67 -8.25 -19.96
C PRO A 86 -0.14 -8.25 -19.81
N PRO A 87 0.44 -7.23 -19.18
CA PRO A 87 1.85 -7.25 -18.82
C PRO A 87 2.11 -8.37 -17.80
N THR A 88 3.38 -8.73 -17.64
CA THR A 88 3.80 -9.65 -16.58
C THR A 88 3.32 -9.15 -15.22
N ALA A 89 2.71 -10.03 -14.43
CA ALA A 89 2.23 -9.66 -13.10
C ALA A 89 3.38 -9.06 -12.26
N PRO A 90 3.23 -7.85 -11.72
CA PRO A 90 4.29 -7.22 -10.95
C PRO A 90 4.56 -7.97 -9.64
N VAL A 91 5.77 -7.78 -9.11
CA VAL A 91 6.18 -8.31 -7.82
C VAL A 91 6.67 -7.18 -6.94
N VAL A 92 6.06 -7.01 -5.75
CA VAL A 92 6.58 -6.12 -4.71
C VAL A 92 7.77 -6.83 -4.04
N THR A 93 8.99 -6.37 -4.33
CA THR A 93 10.23 -7.02 -3.86
C THR A 93 10.66 -6.54 -2.48
N SER A 94 10.35 -5.28 -2.11
CA SER A 94 10.64 -4.76 -0.77
C SER A 94 10.02 -5.61 0.34
N ASP A 95 10.73 -5.78 1.44
CA ASP A 95 10.10 -6.13 2.71
C ASP A 95 9.30 -4.93 3.23
N LEU A 96 8.04 -5.15 3.61
CA LEU A 96 7.14 -4.11 4.10
C LEU A 96 6.93 -4.17 5.62
N THR A 97 7.69 -5.03 6.32
CA THR A 97 7.72 -5.06 7.78
C THR A 97 8.26 -3.73 8.32
N GLY A 98 7.50 -3.06 9.15
CA GLY A 98 7.85 -1.74 9.71
C GLY A 98 7.71 -0.57 8.72
N LYS A 99 7.13 -0.79 7.53
CA LYS A 99 6.91 0.30 6.56
C LYS A 99 5.50 0.91 6.62
N ALA A 100 4.57 0.28 7.34
CA ALA A 100 3.31 0.97 7.61
C ALA A 100 3.57 2.28 8.38
N THR A 101 2.69 3.26 8.18
CA THR A 101 2.80 4.63 8.72
C THR A 101 3.97 5.47 8.18
N THR A 102 4.81 4.90 7.28
CA THR A 102 5.92 5.62 6.64
C THR A 102 5.66 5.92 5.16
N THR A 103 6.50 6.75 4.56
CA THR A 103 6.59 6.96 3.11
C THR A 103 7.86 6.34 2.52
N ASP A 104 8.38 5.31 3.15
CA ASP A 104 9.58 4.62 2.70
C ASP A 104 9.40 4.05 1.29
N PRO A 105 10.43 4.13 0.45
CA PRO A 105 10.35 3.63 -0.91
C PRO A 105 10.04 2.14 -0.98
N VAL A 106 9.24 1.76 -1.97
CA VAL A 106 8.84 0.39 -2.26
C VAL A 106 9.36 -0.01 -3.65
N GLU A 107 10.08 -1.11 -3.72
CA GLU A 107 10.60 -1.65 -4.97
C GLU A 107 9.63 -2.63 -5.60
N VAL A 108 9.44 -2.50 -6.90
CA VAL A 108 8.57 -3.36 -7.71
C VAL A 108 9.30 -3.77 -8.98
N THR A 109 9.06 -4.99 -9.41
CA THR A 109 9.55 -5.51 -10.70
C THR A 109 8.40 -6.00 -11.57
N THR A 110 8.48 -5.74 -12.87
CA THR A 110 7.60 -6.26 -13.92
C THR A 110 8.29 -6.08 -15.28
N ASP A 111 7.54 -5.99 -16.39
CA ASP A 111 8.14 -5.75 -17.71
C ASP A 111 8.83 -4.38 -17.79
N PRO A 112 9.86 -4.23 -18.66
CA PRO A 112 10.52 -2.94 -18.88
C PRO A 112 9.58 -1.84 -19.39
N ASN A 113 9.86 -0.58 -19.01
CA ASN A 113 9.12 0.61 -19.46
C ASN A 113 7.61 0.54 -19.21
N THR A 114 7.20 -0.16 -18.16
CA THR A 114 5.80 -0.42 -17.79
C THR A 114 5.38 0.52 -16.67
N LYS A 115 4.21 1.17 -16.83
CA LYS A 115 3.61 1.98 -15.76
C LYS A 115 3.16 1.07 -14.62
N VAL A 116 3.50 1.45 -13.39
CA VAL A 116 3.12 0.72 -12.16
C VAL A 116 2.47 1.68 -11.17
N GLU A 117 1.38 1.26 -10.58
CA GLU A 117 0.72 1.91 -9.45
C GLU A 117 0.82 1.02 -8.21
N LEU A 118 1.15 1.61 -7.07
CA LEU A 118 1.15 0.95 -5.78
C LEU A 118 -0.20 1.22 -5.11
N LEU A 119 -0.86 0.18 -4.63
CA LEU A 119 -2.22 0.23 -4.07
C LEU A 119 -2.20 -0.20 -2.61
N ASP A 120 -2.99 0.49 -1.77
CA ASP A 120 -3.26 0.07 -0.41
C ASP A 120 -4.29 -1.08 -0.34
N LYS A 121 -4.62 -1.52 0.87
CA LYS A 121 -5.60 -2.59 1.13
C LYS A 121 -7.02 -2.29 0.62
N ASP A 122 -7.35 -1.02 0.45
CA ASP A 122 -8.66 -0.54 0.00
C ASP A 122 -8.68 -0.26 -1.51
N GLY A 123 -7.55 -0.49 -2.20
CA GLY A 123 -7.39 -0.28 -3.63
C GLY A 123 -7.10 1.17 -4.02
N ASN A 124 -6.80 2.05 -3.07
CA ASN A 124 -6.41 3.43 -3.39
C ASN A 124 -4.95 3.48 -3.84
N VAL A 125 -4.67 4.31 -4.83
CA VAL A 125 -3.29 4.55 -5.29
C VAL A 125 -2.54 5.35 -4.24
N ILE A 126 -1.44 4.78 -3.75
CA ILE A 126 -0.54 5.41 -2.78
C ILE A 126 0.79 5.85 -3.39
N GLY A 127 1.07 5.47 -4.64
CA GLY A 127 2.24 5.91 -5.38
C GLY A 127 2.23 5.33 -6.80
N SER A 128 3.08 5.86 -7.68
CA SER A 128 3.23 5.34 -9.04
C SER A 128 4.63 5.61 -9.58
N GLY A 129 5.02 4.83 -10.58
CA GLY A 129 6.28 4.99 -11.29
C GLY A 129 6.27 4.21 -12.61
N THR A 130 7.38 4.26 -13.32
CA THR A 130 7.60 3.48 -14.55
C THR A 130 8.88 2.67 -14.37
N THR A 131 8.83 1.40 -14.71
CA THR A 131 10.01 0.52 -14.67
C THR A 131 11.06 0.99 -15.66
N ASP A 132 12.32 0.79 -15.30
CA ASP A 132 13.46 1.01 -16.18
C ASP A 132 13.59 -0.08 -17.26
N ASN A 133 14.69 -0.04 -18.02
CA ASN A 133 14.97 -1.02 -19.08
C ASN A 133 15.20 -2.45 -18.57
N THR A 134 15.36 -2.62 -17.25
CA THR A 134 15.55 -3.92 -16.60
C THR A 134 14.28 -4.42 -15.90
N GLY A 135 13.21 -3.64 -15.98
CA GLY A 135 11.93 -3.98 -15.36
C GLY A 135 11.83 -3.62 -13.88
N HIS A 136 12.69 -2.74 -13.36
CA HIS A 136 12.68 -2.29 -11.96
C HIS A 136 12.14 -0.88 -11.80
N VAL A 137 11.42 -0.63 -10.71
CA VAL A 137 10.99 0.70 -10.28
C VAL A 137 11.02 0.81 -8.76
N THR A 138 11.48 1.95 -8.27
CA THR A 138 11.38 2.34 -6.87
C THR A 138 10.29 3.41 -6.75
N ILE A 139 9.23 3.11 -6.03
CA ILE A 139 8.07 4.00 -5.85
C ILE A 139 8.10 4.57 -4.44
N THR A 140 8.22 5.90 -4.32
CA THR A 140 8.04 6.60 -3.04
C THR A 140 6.55 6.92 -2.88
N PRO A 141 5.88 6.38 -1.85
CA PRO A 141 4.48 6.68 -1.58
C PRO A 141 4.26 8.18 -1.34
N THR A 142 3.15 8.71 -1.84
CA THR A 142 2.76 10.13 -1.69
C THR A 142 2.08 10.41 -0.35
N LYS A 143 1.69 9.34 0.36
CA LYS A 143 1.10 9.34 1.70
C LYS A 143 1.67 8.17 2.49
N PRO A 144 1.66 8.20 3.83
CA PRO A 144 2.06 7.05 4.63
C PRO A 144 1.32 5.77 4.21
N ILE A 145 2.06 4.68 4.10
CA ILE A 145 1.51 3.37 3.73
C ILE A 145 0.56 2.92 4.85
N PRO A 146 -0.74 2.68 4.59
CA PRO A 146 -1.62 2.14 5.62
C PRO A 146 -1.19 0.73 6.03
N GLU A 147 -1.41 0.37 7.27
CA GLU A 147 -1.22 -1.00 7.71
C GLU A 147 -2.15 -1.95 6.98
N GLY A 148 -1.64 -3.11 6.55
CA GLY A 148 -2.36 -4.12 5.80
C GLY A 148 -1.74 -4.45 4.45
N ASN A 149 -2.52 -5.02 3.56
CA ASN A 149 -2.06 -5.50 2.27
C ASN A 149 -1.75 -4.34 1.31
N VAL A 150 -0.56 -4.39 0.71
CA VAL A 150 -0.12 -3.53 -0.37
C VAL A 150 0.06 -4.38 -1.63
N SER A 151 -0.43 -3.90 -2.76
CA SER A 151 -0.26 -4.56 -4.05
C SER A 151 0.25 -3.58 -5.11
N ALA A 152 0.81 -4.10 -6.18
CA ALA A 152 1.22 -3.32 -7.34
C ALA A 152 0.35 -3.69 -8.54
N LYS A 153 -0.01 -2.70 -9.36
CA LYS A 153 -0.78 -2.86 -10.59
C LYS A 153 0.02 -2.32 -11.77
N ALA A 154 0.29 -3.17 -12.73
CA ALA A 154 1.03 -2.85 -13.95
C ALA A 154 0.07 -2.63 -15.12
N TYR A 155 0.43 -1.70 -16.02
CA TYR A 155 -0.33 -1.35 -17.21
C TYR A 155 0.58 -1.44 -18.42
N ASP A 156 0.15 -2.12 -19.48
CA ASP A 156 0.86 -2.06 -20.76
C ASP A 156 0.61 -0.72 -21.49
N ASN A 157 1.20 -0.59 -22.68
CA ASN A 157 1.08 0.61 -23.51
C ASN A 157 0.04 0.44 -24.62
N ALA A 158 -0.89 -0.51 -24.52
CA ALA A 158 -1.95 -0.73 -25.49
C ALA A 158 -2.89 0.50 -25.55
N GLU A 159 -3.59 0.66 -26.68
CA GLU A 159 -4.60 1.72 -26.87
C GLU A 159 -5.68 1.67 -25.77
N VAL A 160 -6.04 0.47 -25.36
CA VAL A 160 -6.82 0.18 -24.14
C VAL A 160 -5.91 -0.64 -23.24
N PRO A 161 -5.31 -0.03 -22.21
CA PRO A 161 -4.30 -0.72 -21.40
C PRO A 161 -4.82 -2.00 -20.76
N ASN A 162 -4.12 -3.10 -20.99
CA ASN A 162 -4.29 -4.32 -20.22
C ASN A 162 -3.58 -4.19 -18.89
N VAL A 163 -4.06 -4.92 -17.89
CA VAL A 163 -3.57 -4.78 -16.52
C VAL A 163 -3.23 -6.12 -15.89
N ALA A 164 -2.21 -6.11 -15.06
CA ALA A 164 -1.87 -7.22 -14.19
C ALA A 164 -1.63 -6.69 -12.76
N THR A 165 -1.99 -7.49 -11.75
CA THR A 165 -1.86 -7.12 -10.34
C THR A 165 -1.00 -8.15 -9.61
N SER A 166 -0.13 -7.67 -8.71
CA SER A 166 0.72 -8.52 -7.88
C SER A 166 -0.06 -9.33 -6.85
N GLN A 167 0.57 -10.36 -6.30
CA GLN A 167 0.15 -10.87 -5.01
C GLN A 167 0.30 -9.77 -3.95
N PRO A 168 -0.62 -9.68 -2.98
CA PRO A 168 -0.52 -8.69 -1.92
C PRO A 168 0.64 -9.01 -0.96
N LYS A 169 1.29 -7.97 -0.45
CA LYS A 169 2.33 -8.05 0.56
C LYS A 169 1.94 -7.20 1.77
N LYS A 170 1.99 -7.77 2.97
CA LYS A 170 1.52 -7.10 4.18
C LYS A 170 2.51 -6.05 4.66
N ALA A 171 2.07 -4.81 4.81
CA ALA A 171 2.77 -3.76 5.52
C ALA A 171 2.36 -3.78 7.00
N THR A 172 3.33 -3.76 7.89
CA THR A 172 3.09 -3.73 9.34
C THR A 172 3.72 -2.50 9.96
N ASP A 173 3.13 -2.00 11.02
CA ASP A 173 3.77 -1.03 11.91
C ASP A 173 4.55 -1.77 13.01
N THR A 174 5.78 -1.39 13.20
CA THR A 174 6.67 -1.89 14.26
C THR A 174 7.29 -0.74 15.07
N THR A 175 6.81 0.47 14.86
CA THR A 175 7.34 1.69 15.49
C THR A 175 6.59 1.98 16.78
N PRO A 176 7.22 1.83 17.96
CA PRO A 176 6.55 2.19 19.21
C PRO A 176 6.24 3.69 19.27
N PRO A 177 5.18 4.07 19.99
CA PRO A 177 4.92 5.48 20.27
C PRO A 177 6.12 6.14 20.96
N THR A 178 6.22 7.47 20.81
CA THR A 178 7.21 8.28 21.55
C THR A 178 7.11 7.97 23.03
N THR A 179 8.27 7.78 23.69
CA THR A 179 8.33 7.50 25.14
C THR A 179 7.53 8.54 25.92
N PRO A 180 6.49 8.16 26.67
CA PRO A 180 5.65 9.11 27.37
C PRO A 180 6.40 9.82 28.50
N THR A 181 5.98 11.04 28.82
CA THR A 181 6.48 11.83 29.92
C THR A 181 5.35 12.08 30.92
N LEU A 182 5.61 11.78 32.20
CA LEU A 182 4.73 12.17 33.29
C LEU A 182 5.02 13.64 33.66
N ASP A 183 4.12 14.58 33.35
CA ASP A 183 4.37 16.02 33.56
C ASP A 183 4.06 16.43 34.99
N THR A 184 3.05 15.79 35.61
CA THR A 184 2.65 16.09 36.99
C THR A 184 3.73 15.68 37.99
N ASP A 185 4.03 16.57 38.96
CA ASP A 185 4.82 16.21 40.12
C ASP A 185 4.00 15.31 41.06
N LEU A 186 4.57 14.19 41.48
CA LEU A 186 3.90 13.18 42.31
C LEU A 186 4.34 13.24 43.79
N ASP A 187 5.16 14.23 44.19
CA ASP A 187 5.50 14.40 45.58
C ASP A 187 4.26 14.82 46.40
N GLY A 188 4.02 14.10 47.50
CA GLY A 188 2.81 14.26 48.34
C GLY A 188 1.50 13.82 47.67
N LYS A 189 1.52 13.05 46.57
CA LYS A 189 0.32 12.60 45.85
C LYS A 189 -0.07 11.16 46.14
N ALA A 190 0.76 10.38 46.83
CA ALA A 190 0.36 9.05 47.26
C ALA A 190 -0.86 9.15 48.21
N GLY A 191 -1.74 8.19 48.14
CA GLY A 191 -3.02 8.18 48.89
C GLY A 191 -4.13 9.05 48.26
N THR A 192 -3.84 9.81 47.19
CA THR A 192 -4.82 10.68 46.52
C THR A 192 -5.21 10.17 45.14
N GLN A 193 -6.26 10.74 44.55
CA GLN A 193 -6.65 10.54 43.12
C GLN A 193 -6.35 11.81 42.32
N THR A 194 -5.28 12.51 42.62
CA THR A 194 -4.87 13.71 41.86
C THR A 194 -4.70 13.38 40.40
N PRO A 195 -5.28 14.16 39.47
CA PRO A 195 -5.10 13.96 38.05
C PRO A 195 -3.63 14.07 37.63
N ILE A 196 -3.20 13.16 36.75
CA ILE A 196 -1.83 13.09 36.23
C ILE A 196 -1.84 13.42 34.76
N THR A 197 -1.08 14.42 34.35
CA THR A 197 -0.90 14.80 32.94
C THR A 197 0.28 14.03 32.37
N VAL A 198 0.06 13.48 31.17
CA VAL A 198 1.06 12.73 30.39
C VAL A 198 1.12 13.31 28.99
N THR A 199 2.33 13.41 28.45
CA THR A 199 2.61 13.80 27.06
C THR A 199 3.26 12.64 26.31
N THR A 200 2.75 12.33 25.11
CA THR A 200 3.33 11.38 24.14
C THR A 200 2.78 11.72 22.74
N ASP A 201 2.72 10.80 21.79
CA ASP A 201 2.17 11.05 20.47
C ASP A 201 0.65 11.33 20.54
N PRO A 202 0.09 12.11 19.59
CA PRO A 202 -1.34 12.33 19.47
C PRO A 202 -2.15 11.03 19.31
N ASN A 203 -3.39 11.04 19.84
CA ASN A 203 -4.36 9.94 19.69
C ASN A 203 -3.84 8.59 20.18
N THR A 204 -2.90 8.59 21.13
CA THR A 204 -2.24 7.39 21.67
C THR A 204 -2.89 6.98 22.99
N HIS A 205 -3.14 5.68 23.15
CA HIS A 205 -3.66 5.14 24.41
C HIS A 205 -2.57 5.13 25.48
N VAL A 206 -2.88 5.60 26.70
CA VAL A 206 -1.94 5.67 27.83
C VAL A 206 -2.54 5.01 29.04
N ASP A 207 -1.79 4.07 29.63
CA ASP A 207 -2.05 3.48 30.94
C ASP A 207 -1.08 4.04 31.98
N LEU A 208 -1.60 4.45 33.14
CA LEU A 208 -0.80 4.73 34.33
C LEU A 208 -0.64 3.44 35.11
N LEU A 209 0.60 3.08 35.42
CA LEU A 209 0.97 1.87 36.14
C LEU A 209 1.58 2.20 37.50
N ASP A 210 1.20 1.46 38.53
CA ASP A 210 1.86 1.51 39.84
C ASP A 210 3.21 0.74 39.82
N LYS A 211 3.89 0.73 40.97
CA LYS A 211 5.18 0.02 41.15
C LYS A 211 5.10 -1.49 40.92
N ASP A 212 3.92 -2.08 40.99
CA ASP A 212 3.66 -3.51 40.83
C ASP A 212 3.14 -3.84 39.42
N GLY A 213 3.01 -2.82 38.54
CA GLY A 213 2.54 -2.96 37.17
C GLY A 213 1.02 -2.98 37.02
N ASN A 214 0.26 -2.68 38.07
CA ASN A 214 -1.20 -2.60 37.97
C ASN A 214 -1.63 -1.28 37.36
N ILE A 215 -2.64 -1.33 36.50
CA ILE A 215 -3.24 -0.11 35.92
C ILE A 215 -4.02 0.62 37.02
N ILE A 216 -3.66 1.89 37.24
CA ILE A 216 -4.33 2.80 38.17
C ILE A 216 -5.16 3.88 37.47
N GLY A 217 -5.08 3.99 36.16
CA GLY A 217 -5.88 4.87 35.33
C GLY A 217 -5.45 4.76 33.87
N SER A 218 -6.32 5.17 32.95
CA SER A 218 -6.04 5.17 31.52
C SER A 218 -6.75 6.31 30.82
N GLY A 219 -6.24 6.68 29.63
CA GLY A 219 -6.81 7.72 28.79
C GLY A 219 -6.18 7.71 27.41
N THR A 220 -6.67 8.59 26.53
CA THR A 220 -6.10 8.76 25.17
C THR A 220 -5.66 10.21 25.04
N THR A 221 -4.48 10.43 24.47
CA THR A 221 -3.98 11.77 24.19
C THR A 221 -4.84 12.48 23.15
N ASP A 222 -4.93 13.78 23.26
CA ASP A 222 -5.58 14.64 22.26
C ASP A 222 -4.70 14.84 21.01
N ASP A 223 -5.16 15.67 20.08
CA ASP A 223 -4.43 15.99 18.84
C ASP A 223 -3.10 16.71 19.06
N THR A 224 -2.83 17.17 20.29
CA THR A 224 -1.57 17.81 20.69
C THR A 224 -0.65 16.87 21.48
N GLY A 225 -1.06 15.63 21.69
CA GLY A 225 -0.29 14.61 22.39
C GLY A 225 -0.40 14.68 23.92
N HIS A 226 -1.41 15.37 24.47
CA HIS A 226 -1.62 15.50 25.92
C HIS A 226 -2.82 14.72 26.40
N VAL A 227 -2.71 14.13 27.58
CA VAL A 227 -3.84 13.52 28.30
C VAL A 227 -3.74 13.80 29.79
N THR A 228 -4.88 14.10 30.42
CA THR A 228 -4.99 14.18 31.88
C THR A 228 -5.80 13.01 32.39
N ILE A 229 -5.16 12.11 33.13
CA ILE A 229 -5.74 10.88 33.63
C ILE A 229 -6.01 11.02 35.14
N THR A 230 -7.28 10.88 35.51
CA THR A 230 -7.67 10.76 36.93
C THR A 230 -7.57 9.29 37.36
N PRO A 231 -6.70 8.94 38.32
CA PRO A 231 -6.59 7.58 38.81
C PRO A 231 -7.94 7.05 39.34
N THR A 232 -8.27 5.80 39.03
CA THR A 232 -9.52 5.14 39.47
C THR A 232 -9.45 4.69 40.94
N LYS A 233 -8.24 4.62 41.49
CA LYS A 233 -7.92 4.30 42.90
C LYS A 233 -6.87 5.28 43.41
N PRO A 234 -6.76 5.49 44.75
CA PRO A 234 -5.64 6.27 45.30
C PRO A 234 -4.29 5.80 44.78
N ILE A 235 -3.45 6.75 44.39
CA ILE A 235 -2.08 6.48 43.90
C ILE A 235 -1.30 5.78 45.00
N PRO A 236 -0.78 4.54 44.78
CA PRO A 236 0.06 3.89 45.78
C PRO A 236 1.39 4.62 45.97
N GLU A 237 1.94 4.54 47.17
CA GLU A 237 3.30 5.03 47.39
C GLU A 237 4.32 4.20 46.61
N GLY A 238 5.24 4.86 45.91
CA GLY A 238 6.26 4.25 45.10
C GLY A 238 6.30 4.81 43.68
N ASN A 239 6.92 4.05 42.75
CA ASN A 239 7.09 4.46 41.38
C ASN A 239 5.79 4.35 40.59
N VAL A 240 5.47 5.39 39.83
CA VAL A 240 4.41 5.42 38.84
C VAL A 240 5.05 5.57 37.46
N THR A 241 4.58 4.83 36.48
CA THR A 241 4.99 4.94 35.07
C THR A 241 3.77 5.13 34.18
N ALA A 242 4.00 5.71 33.01
CA ALA A 242 3.01 5.78 31.93
C ALA A 242 3.44 4.82 30.82
N LYS A 243 2.54 3.98 30.34
CA LYS A 243 2.74 3.11 29.17
C LYS A 243 1.86 3.62 28.04
N ALA A 244 2.49 4.08 26.96
CA ALA A 244 1.86 4.46 25.72
C ALA A 244 1.75 3.24 24.80
N THR A 245 0.61 3.08 24.12
CA THR A 245 0.36 1.97 23.19
C THR A 245 -0.32 2.54 21.95
N ASP A 246 0.19 2.22 20.74
CA ASP A 246 -0.40 2.61 19.47
C ASP A 246 -1.63 1.73 19.13
N ASP A 247 -2.28 2.03 18.01
CA ASP A 247 -3.45 1.33 17.49
C ASP A 247 -3.12 0.36 16.34
N ALA A 248 -1.83 -0.01 16.20
CA ALA A 248 -1.40 -0.99 15.20
C ALA A 248 -2.11 -2.33 15.38
N GLU A 249 -2.22 -3.13 14.31
CA GLU A 249 -2.81 -4.49 14.36
C GLU A 249 -2.09 -5.37 15.40
N HIS A 250 -0.78 -5.17 15.56
CA HIS A 250 0.03 -5.70 16.65
C HIS A 250 0.58 -4.53 17.46
N PRO A 251 -0.12 -4.10 18.52
CA PRO A 251 0.21 -2.87 19.21
C PRO A 251 1.64 -2.82 19.73
N ASN A 252 2.35 -1.75 19.35
CA ASN A 252 3.65 -1.43 19.90
C ASN A 252 3.48 -0.56 21.14
N SER A 253 4.44 -0.57 22.05
CA SER A 253 4.34 0.22 23.27
C SER A 253 5.69 0.75 23.73
N SER A 254 5.66 1.88 24.41
CA SER A 254 6.78 2.49 25.11
C SER A 254 6.38 2.85 26.54
N THR A 255 7.34 2.92 27.45
CA THR A 255 7.08 3.19 28.88
C THR A 255 7.96 4.33 29.35
N SER A 256 7.39 5.26 30.12
CA SER A 256 8.07 6.41 30.67
C SER A 256 9.18 6.03 31.68
N GLN A 257 10.06 6.98 31.97
CA GLN A 257 10.84 6.91 33.21
C GLN A 257 9.89 6.93 34.41
N PRO A 258 10.20 6.18 35.49
CA PRO A 258 9.39 6.17 36.69
C PRO A 258 9.44 7.51 37.44
N LYS A 259 8.31 7.94 37.97
CA LYS A 259 8.19 9.09 38.85
C LYS A 259 7.69 8.65 40.22
N LYS A 260 8.38 8.99 41.28
CA LYS A 260 8.04 8.50 42.61
C LYS A 260 6.88 9.29 43.22
N ALA A 261 5.80 8.59 43.60
CA ALA A 261 4.75 9.15 44.43
C ALA A 261 5.10 8.96 45.91
N THR A 262 5.04 10.05 46.70
CA THR A 262 5.30 10.04 48.13
C THR A 262 4.03 10.41 48.89
N ASP A 263 3.89 9.90 50.13
CA ASP A 263 2.90 10.40 51.10
C ASP A 263 3.58 11.35 52.07
N THR A 264 3.09 12.57 52.10
CA THR A 264 3.56 13.63 53.04
C THR A 264 2.48 14.01 54.02
N THR A 265 1.35 13.26 54.05
CA THR A 265 0.21 13.55 54.93
C THR A 265 0.45 12.97 56.32
N PRO A 266 0.58 13.78 57.36
CA PRO A 266 0.74 13.26 58.71
C PRO A 266 -0.51 12.47 59.13
N PRO A 267 -0.36 11.46 59.96
CA PRO A 267 -1.51 10.76 60.52
C PRO A 267 -2.36 11.74 61.37
N THR A 268 -3.67 11.46 61.43
CA THR A 268 -4.58 12.24 62.30
C THR A 268 -4.08 12.21 63.76
N ALA A 269 -4.02 13.37 64.35
CA ALA A 269 -3.60 13.48 65.73
C ALA A 269 -4.45 12.59 66.63
N PRO A 270 -3.84 11.74 67.46
CA PRO A 270 -4.60 10.87 68.37
C PRO A 270 -5.38 11.70 69.39
N VAL A 271 -6.62 11.31 69.62
CA VAL A 271 -7.49 11.96 70.61
C VAL A 271 -7.47 11.09 71.88
N VAL A 272 -7.09 11.70 72.99
CA VAL A 272 -7.19 11.06 74.30
C VAL A 272 -8.63 11.13 74.74
N THR A 273 -9.33 10.00 74.74
CA THR A 273 -10.75 9.91 75.10
C THR A 273 -10.99 9.51 76.53
N SER A 274 -9.95 9.12 77.26
CA SER A 274 -10.03 8.77 78.66
C SER A 274 -10.08 10.01 79.57
N ASP A 275 -10.98 10.04 80.54
CA ASP A 275 -10.93 11.01 81.63
C ASP A 275 -9.68 10.74 82.50
N LEU A 276 -8.79 11.71 82.51
CA LEU A 276 -7.53 11.66 83.27
C LEU A 276 -7.64 12.35 84.62
N THR A 277 -8.86 12.82 84.99
CA THR A 277 -9.09 13.46 86.28
C THR A 277 -8.73 12.50 87.43
N GLY A 278 -7.82 12.88 88.31
CA GLY A 278 -7.41 12.06 89.44
C GLY A 278 -6.46 10.92 89.15
N LYS A 279 -5.93 10.78 87.89
CA LYS A 279 -4.98 9.73 87.52
C LYS A 279 -3.52 10.13 87.56
N ALA A 280 -3.23 11.39 87.92
CA ALA A 280 -1.86 11.94 87.84
C ALA A 280 -0.89 11.41 88.92
N THR A 281 -1.30 10.55 89.81
CA THR A 281 -0.47 10.07 90.94
C THR A 281 -0.53 8.57 91.18
N THR A 282 -0.99 7.73 90.27
CA THR A 282 -0.88 6.25 90.40
C THR A 282 0.41 5.79 89.76
N THR A 283 1.46 5.62 90.56
CA THR A 283 2.67 4.86 90.28
C THR A 283 2.37 3.36 90.30
#